data_206a011d05478de8bc384baac1f7748d
#
_entry.id   206a011d05478de8bc384baac1f7748d
#
_cell.length_a   1.000
_cell.length_b   1.000
_cell.length_c   1.000
_cell.angle_alpha   90.00
_cell.angle_beta   90.00
_cell.angle_gamma   90.00
#
_symmetry.space_group_name_H-M   'P 1'
#
loop_
_entity.id
_entity.type
_entity.pdbx_description
1 polymer ?
#
loop_
_entity_poly.entity_id
_entity_poly.type
_entity_poly.pdbx_seq_one_letter_code
_entity_poly.pdbx_strand_id
1 'polypeptide(L)'
;MRRNGEHMSKTVYDYMNWAGIEAIVYGEETAPRDVMGPRLTPDGVLIQGFFPGAKSAALAVGNKKYQMELEDEAGYYGVLIPGRRIPEYEFQIQTGDKERSFKDAYGFGGILTEEDEAAFLCGVYYEGYKKLGAHPMVMNGVSGTHFAVWAPNAIRVSVVGDFNDWDGRVLPMHKMPKSGIFQLFVPGVKVGDAYRYE
;
A
#
# COMPACT_ATOMS: atom_id res chain seq x y z
N MET A 1 -6.75 -41.36 24.90
CA MET A 1 -6.86 -41.03 23.46
C MET A 1 -6.89 -39.51 23.28
N ARG A 2 -5.76 -38.93 22.98
CA ARG A 2 -5.68 -37.48 22.66
C ARG A 2 -5.98 -37.34 21.16
N ARG A 3 -7.08 -36.67 20.81
CA ARG A 3 -7.37 -36.30 19.43
C ARG A 3 -6.34 -35.21 19.04
N ASN A 4 -5.41 -35.55 18.14
CA ASN A 4 -4.62 -34.58 17.40
C ASN A 4 -5.61 -33.78 16.55
N GLY A 5 -5.88 -32.55 16.97
CA GLY A 5 -6.49 -31.56 16.08
C GLY A 5 -5.45 -31.23 14.99
N GLU A 6 -5.67 -31.72 13.81
CA GLU A 6 -4.96 -31.22 12.62
C GLU A 6 -5.24 -29.73 12.53
N HIS A 7 -4.24 -28.91 12.85
CA HIS A 7 -4.23 -27.49 12.56
C HIS A 7 -4.12 -27.40 11.04
N MET A 8 -5.24 -27.33 10.34
CA MET A 8 -5.23 -26.99 8.93
C MET A 8 -4.55 -25.62 8.82
N SER A 9 -3.40 -25.60 8.16
CA SER A 9 -2.70 -24.36 7.82
C SER A 9 -3.64 -23.50 6.99
N LYS A 10 -3.92 -22.27 7.45
CA LYS A 10 -4.74 -21.32 6.71
C LYS A 10 -4.00 -20.91 5.43
N THR A 11 -4.76 -20.77 4.37
CA THR A 11 -4.29 -20.27 3.08
C THR A 11 -4.32 -18.74 3.04
N VAL A 12 -3.78 -18.14 1.99
CA VAL A 12 -3.87 -16.70 1.73
C VAL A 12 -5.34 -16.28 1.76
N TYR A 13 -6.22 -17.03 1.11
CA TYR A 13 -7.66 -16.80 1.01
C TYR A 13 -8.36 -16.59 2.35
N ASP A 14 -7.96 -17.36 3.40
CA ASP A 14 -8.56 -17.29 4.74
C ASP A 14 -8.28 -15.98 5.49
N TYR A 15 -7.31 -15.20 5.00
CA TYR A 15 -6.90 -13.92 5.58
C TYR A 15 -7.36 -12.70 4.77
N MET A 16 -8.03 -12.93 3.63
CA MET A 16 -8.47 -11.86 2.74
C MET A 16 -9.62 -11.04 3.30
N ASN A 17 -9.51 -9.73 3.18
CA ASN A 17 -10.62 -8.79 3.39
C ASN A 17 -11.34 -8.56 2.07
N TRP A 18 -12.26 -9.45 1.71
CA TRP A 18 -12.93 -9.44 0.40
C TRP A 18 -13.70 -8.14 0.13
N ALA A 19 -14.37 -7.58 1.14
CA ALA A 19 -15.06 -6.30 0.99
C ALA A 19 -14.08 -5.14 0.68
N GLY A 20 -12.91 -5.14 1.34
CA GLY A 20 -11.86 -4.17 1.06
C GLY A 20 -11.21 -4.38 -0.32
N ILE A 21 -11.03 -5.63 -0.75
CA ILE A 21 -10.51 -5.95 -2.09
C ILE A 21 -11.47 -5.43 -3.16
N GLU A 22 -12.78 -5.68 -3.01
CA GLU A 22 -13.80 -5.15 -3.90
C GLU A 22 -13.75 -3.60 -3.94
N ALA A 23 -13.62 -2.95 -2.78
CA ALA A 23 -13.48 -1.50 -2.69
C ALA A 23 -12.21 -0.97 -3.39
N ILE A 24 -11.07 -1.71 -3.35
CA ILE A 24 -9.87 -1.37 -4.12
C ILE A 24 -10.15 -1.47 -5.63
N VAL A 25 -10.75 -2.57 -6.07
CA VAL A 25 -11.05 -2.83 -7.49
C VAL A 25 -11.97 -1.75 -8.08
N TYR A 26 -12.98 -1.33 -7.33
CA TYR A 26 -13.91 -0.26 -7.74
C TYR A 26 -13.42 1.16 -7.42
N GLY A 27 -12.28 1.29 -6.74
CA GLY A 27 -11.69 2.59 -6.41
C GLY A 27 -12.45 3.36 -5.33
N GLU A 28 -12.98 2.67 -4.33
CA GLU A 28 -13.78 3.24 -3.23
C GLU A 28 -13.09 3.11 -1.85
N GLU A 29 -11.93 2.44 -1.78
CA GLU A 29 -11.25 2.18 -0.51
C GLU A 29 -10.62 3.45 0.08
N THR A 30 -10.90 3.71 1.35
CA THR A 30 -10.41 4.89 2.09
C THR A 30 -9.27 4.57 3.06
N ALA A 31 -9.11 3.30 3.42
CA ALA A 31 -8.06 2.79 4.31
C ALA A 31 -7.24 1.68 3.62
N PRO A 32 -6.55 1.98 2.50
CA PRO A 32 -5.92 0.97 1.65
C PRO A 32 -4.87 0.11 2.38
N ARG A 33 -4.31 0.59 3.48
CA ARG A 33 -3.37 -0.17 4.33
C ARG A 33 -4.03 -1.34 5.07
N ASP A 34 -5.34 -1.30 5.25
CA ASP A 34 -6.08 -2.40 5.88
C ASP A 34 -6.32 -3.55 4.90
N VAL A 35 -6.09 -3.29 3.61
CA VAL A 35 -6.31 -4.22 2.51
C VAL A 35 -5.00 -4.60 1.82
N MET A 36 -4.16 -3.63 1.49
CA MET A 36 -2.87 -3.82 0.82
C MET A 36 -1.69 -3.67 1.77
N GLY A 37 -0.52 -4.15 1.33
CA GLY A 37 0.69 -4.08 2.13
C GLY A 37 0.92 -5.28 3.05
N PRO A 38 1.89 -5.19 3.95
CA PRO A 38 2.29 -6.29 4.81
C PRO A 38 1.48 -6.32 6.10
N ARG A 39 1.05 -7.52 6.52
CA ARG A 39 0.34 -7.76 7.77
C ARG A 39 0.84 -9.02 8.47
N LEU A 40 1.04 -8.94 9.78
CA LEU A 40 1.35 -10.12 10.59
C LEU A 40 0.09 -10.94 10.85
N THR A 41 0.19 -12.25 10.65
CA THR A 41 -0.85 -13.23 10.96
C THR A 41 -0.28 -14.29 11.89
N PRO A 42 -1.12 -15.12 12.53
CA PRO A 42 -0.64 -16.26 13.33
C PRO A 42 0.22 -17.24 12.54
N ASP A 43 -0.03 -17.40 11.24
CA ASP A 43 0.63 -18.39 10.37
C ASP A 43 1.79 -17.81 9.56
N GLY A 44 2.05 -16.49 9.64
CA GLY A 44 3.16 -15.86 8.91
C GLY A 44 2.95 -14.38 8.62
N VAL A 45 3.62 -13.89 7.59
CA VAL A 45 3.47 -12.53 7.08
C VAL A 45 2.67 -12.59 5.79
N LEU A 46 1.47 -12.03 5.81
CA LEU A 46 0.65 -11.83 4.63
C LEU A 46 1.10 -10.54 3.94
N ILE A 47 1.38 -10.60 2.65
CA ILE A 47 1.73 -9.43 1.82
C ILE A 47 0.81 -9.43 0.61
N GLN A 48 0.17 -8.28 0.38
CA GLN A 48 -0.88 -8.11 -0.59
C GLN A 48 -0.62 -6.87 -1.44
N GLY A 49 -1.01 -6.92 -2.72
CA GLY A 49 -0.87 -5.79 -3.64
C GLY A 49 -1.83 -5.88 -4.81
N PHE A 50 -2.14 -4.72 -5.40
CA PHE A 50 -3.00 -4.59 -6.56
C PHE A 50 -2.18 -4.18 -7.79
N PHE A 51 -2.11 -5.06 -8.79
CA PHE A 51 -1.30 -4.90 -10.00
C PHE A 51 -2.15 -5.19 -11.25
N PRO A 52 -3.03 -4.26 -11.63
CA PRO A 52 -3.92 -4.46 -12.78
C PRO A 52 -3.12 -4.73 -14.06
N GLY A 53 -3.55 -5.75 -14.80
CA GLY A 53 -2.90 -6.17 -16.04
C GLY A 53 -1.57 -6.94 -15.88
N ALA A 54 -1.13 -7.23 -14.66
CA ALA A 54 0.01 -8.11 -14.44
C ALA A 54 -0.34 -9.56 -14.79
N LYS A 55 0.54 -10.23 -15.54
CA LYS A 55 0.43 -11.67 -15.83
C LYS A 55 0.88 -12.54 -14.66
N SER A 56 1.82 -12.03 -13.87
CA SER A 56 2.31 -12.66 -12.65
C SER A 56 2.92 -11.64 -11.71
N ALA A 57 2.88 -11.96 -10.43
CA ALA A 57 3.53 -11.19 -9.38
C ALA A 57 4.33 -12.10 -8.47
N ALA A 58 5.45 -11.61 -7.97
CA ALA A 58 6.29 -12.30 -7.01
C ALA A 58 6.83 -11.31 -5.98
N LEU A 59 7.19 -11.83 -4.82
CA LEU A 59 7.83 -11.11 -3.74
C LEU A 59 9.29 -11.53 -3.63
N ALA A 60 10.21 -10.59 -3.73
CA ALA A 60 11.63 -10.81 -3.48
C ALA A 60 11.96 -10.42 -2.03
N VAL A 61 12.51 -11.37 -1.25
CA VAL A 61 12.94 -11.19 0.15
C VAL A 61 14.37 -11.67 0.28
N GLY A 62 15.33 -10.78 0.30
CA GLY A 62 16.75 -11.13 0.23
C GLY A 62 17.02 -11.96 -1.02
N ASN A 63 17.54 -13.19 -0.84
CA ASN A 63 17.83 -14.11 -1.95
C ASN A 63 16.67 -15.08 -2.29
N LYS A 64 15.52 -14.91 -1.65
CA LYS A 64 14.34 -15.77 -1.88
C LYS A 64 13.30 -15.04 -2.71
N LYS A 65 12.66 -15.79 -3.59
CA LYS A 65 11.52 -15.33 -4.39
C LYS A 65 10.31 -16.16 -4.05
N TYR A 66 9.21 -15.51 -3.70
CA TYR A 66 7.93 -16.14 -3.40
C TYR A 66 6.94 -15.75 -4.48
N GLN A 67 6.33 -16.72 -5.14
CA GLN A 67 5.27 -16.46 -6.11
C GLN A 67 4.02 -16.00 -5.38
N MET A 68 3.40 -14.92 -5.85
CA MET A 68 2.12 -14.44 -5.34
C MET A 68 0.97 -15.13 -6.08
N GLU A 69 -0.10 -15.41 -5.35
CA GLU A 69 -1.33 -15.99 -5.88
C GLU A 69 -2.23 -14.85 -6.39
N LEU A 70 -2.87 -15.04 -7.55
CA LEU A 70 -3.89 -14.14 -8.06
C LEU A 70 -5.20 -14.44 -7.33
N GLU A 71 -5.67 -13.52 -6.52
CA GLU A 71 -6.86 -13.69 -5.68
C GLU A 71 -8.11 -13.07 -6.32
N ASP A 72 -7.92 -12.03 -7.15
CA ASP A 72 -8.99 -11.40 -7.92
C ASP A 72 -8.51 -11.08 -9.34
N GLU A 73 -9.37 -11.35 -10.34
CA GLU A 73 -9.07 -11.20 -11.76
C GLU A 73 -8.73 -9.76 -12.17
N ALA A 74 -9.14 -8.75 -11.39
CA ALA A 74 -8.76 -7.35 -11.62
C ALA A 74 -7.27 -7.09 -11.38
N GLY A 75 -6.53 -8.07 -10.79
CA GLY A 75 -5.10 -8.00 -10.55
C GLY A 75 -4.73 -7.86 -9.06
N TYR A 76 -5.56 -8.41 -8.18
CA TYR A 76 -5.23 -8.45 -6.76
C TYR A 76 -4.43 -9.72 -6.43
N TYR A 77 -3.25 -9.53 -5.84
CA TYR A 77 -2.32 -10.61 -5.53
C TYR A 77 -2.03 -10.68 -4.04
N GLY A 78 -1.87 -11.91 -3.53
CA GLY A 78 -1.50 -12.18 -2.16
C GLY A 78 -0.43 -13.25 -2.04
N VAL A 79 0.34 -13.23 -0.95
CA VAL A 79 1.26 -14.28 -0.56
C VAL A 79 1.41 -14.34 0.96
N LEU A 80 1.40 -15.55 1.51
CA LEU A 80 1.69 -15.82 2.92
C LEU A 80 3.10 -16.41 3.02
N ILE A 81 4.03 -15.66 3.60
CA ILE A 81 5.40 -16.10 3.79
C ILE A 81 5.67 -16.46 5.27
N PRO A 82 6.53 -17.45 5.54
CA PRO A 82 6.86 -17.80 6.90
C PRO A 82 7.65 -16.68 7.58
N GLY A 83 7.28 -16.35 8.82
CA GLY A 83 7.97 -15.33 9.62
C GLY A 83 7.10 -14.74 10.71
N ARG A 84 7.73 -14.05 11.66
CA ARG A 84 7.07 -13.35 12.77
C ARG A 84 7.39 -11.85 12.77
N ARG A 85 8.07 -11.38 11.73
CA ARG A 85 8.39 -9.96 11.49
C ARG A 85 8.25 -9.69 10.01
N ILE A 86 7.80 -8.51 9.67
CA ILE A 86 7.74 -8.04 8.29
C ILE A 86 9.18 -7.86 7.79
N PRO A 87 9.62 -8.61 6.76
CA PRO A 87 10.95 -8.46 6.20
C PRO A 87 11.04 -7.23 5.29
N GLU A 88 12.25 -6.87 4.88
CA GLU A 88 12.41 -6.02 3.70
C GLU A 88 12.11 -6.85 2.44
N TYR A 89 11.32 -6.29 1.54
CA TYR A 89 10.91 -6.94 0.30
C TYR A 89 10.70 -5.96 -0.84
N GLU A 90 10.62 -6.52 -2.05
CA GLU A 90 10.24 -5.82 -3.27
C GLU A 90 9.23 -6.67 -4.05
N PHE A 91 8.29 -6.00 -4.67
CA PHE A 91 7.43 -6.63 -5.66
C PHE A 91 8.16 -6.77 -6.99
N GLN A 92 7.97 -7.89 -7.64
CA GLN A 92 8.40 -8.15 -9.01
C GLN A 92 7.17 -8.54 -9.82
N ILE A 93 6.75 -7.68 -10.73
CA ILE A 93 5.56 -7.92 -11.56
C ILE A 93 5.96 -8.04 -13.01
N GLN A 94 5.25 -8.91 -13.73
CA GLN A 94 5.38 -9.06 -15.19
C GLN A 94 4.11 -8.55 -15.87
N THR A 95 4.25 -7.48 -16.67
CA THR A 95 3.16 -6.95 -17.49
C THR A 95 3.57 -7.05 -18.95
N GLY A 96 2.90 -7.92 -19.72
CA GLY A 96 3.32 -8.25 -21.07
C GLY A 96 4.70 -8.88 -21.08
N ASP A 97 5.65 -8.25 -21.79
CA ASP A 97 7.05 -8.67 -21.87
C ASP A 97 7.98 -7.82 -20.96
N LYS A 98 7.39 -6.93 -20.16
CA LYS A 98 8.14 -6.06 -19.23
C LYS A 98 8.10 -6.61 -17.82
N GLU A 99 9.26 -6.69 -17.18
CA GLU A 99 9.40 -6.94 -15.74
C GLU A 99 9.70 -5.62 -15.03
N ARG A 100 9.00 -5.39 -13.91
CA ARG A 100 9.20 -4.21 -13.04
C ARG A 100 9.45 -4.69 -11.62
N SER A 101 10.42 -4.06 -10.94
CA SER A 101 10.68 -4.28 -9.52
C SER A 101 10.54 -2.97 -8.78
N PHE A 102 9.82 -2.97 -7.65
CA PHE A 102 9.58 -1.78 -6.86
C PHE A 102 9.24 -2.12 -5.41
N LYS A 103 9.47 -1.14 -4.52
CA LYS A 103 9.11 -1.25 -3.11
C LYS A 103 7.63 -0.93 -2.90
N ASP A 104 7.02 -1.60 -1.93
CA ASP A 104 5.61 -1.42 -1.58
C ASP A 104 5.38 -0.07 -0.88
N ALA A 105 4.52 0.77 -1.44
CA ALA A 105 4.14 2.04 -0.84
C ALA A 105 3.43 1.87 0.52
N TYR A 106 2.67 0.78 0.69
CA TYR A 106 1.92 0.50 1.92
C TYR A 106 2.77 -0.11 3.04
N GLY A 107 4.00 -0.51 2.73
CA GLY A 107 5.01 -0.90 3.72
C GLY A 107 5.59 0.27 4.52
N PHE A 108 5.30 1.52 4.12
CA PHE A 108 5.78 2.74 4.77
C PHE A 108 4.67 3.44 5.55
N GLY A 109 5.02 4.11 6.66
CA GLY A 109 4.13 4.98 7.42
C GLY A 109 3.80 6.28 6.70
N GLY A 110 2.87 7.06 7.27
CA GLY A 110 2.74 8.48 6.95
C GLY A 110 3.66 9.33 7.83
N ILE A 111 3.88 10.58 7.43
CA ILE A 111 4.64 11.56 8.25
C ILE A 111 3.74 12.50 9.04
N LEU A 112 2.45 12.57 8.69
CA LEU A 112 1.46 13.28 9.48
C LEU A 112 1.02 12.40 10.64
N THR A 113 1.08 12.97 11.85
CA THR A 113 0.72 12.31 13.10
C THR A 113 -0.68 12.73 13.57
N GLU A 114 -1.18 12.11 14.64
CA GLU A 114 -2.43 12.54 15.27
C GLU A 114 -2.31 13.97 15.87
N GLU A 115 -1.13 14.36 16.34
CA GLU A 115 -0.85 15.71 16.84
C GLU A 115 -0.89 16.74 15.69
N ASP A 116 -0.35 16.42 14.53
CA ASP A 116 -0.46 17.25 13.33
C ASP A 116 -1.94 17.43 12.94
N GLU A 117 -2.71 16.34 12.96
CA GLU A 117 -4.14 16.37 12.66
C GLU A 117 -4.90 17.25 13.65
N ALA A 118 -4.61 17.11 14.94
CA ALA A 118 -5.24 17.95 15.98
C ALA A 118 -4.88 19.43 15.81
N ALA A 119 -3.62 19.76 15.54
CA ALA A 119 -3.18 21.13 15.27
C ALA A 119 -3.86 21.72 14.03
N PHE A 120 -4.00 20.91 12.98
CA PHE A 120 -4.71 21.31 11.74
C PHE A 120 -6.19 21.66 12.04
N LEU A 121 -6.88 20.79 12.76
CA LEU A 121 -8.29 21.00 13.12
C LEU A 121 -8.52 22.22 14.02
N CYS A 122 -7.54 22.53 14.88
CA CYS A 122 -7.58 23.73 15.74
C CYS A 122 -7.17 25.01 15.00
N GLY A 123 -6.75 24.93 13.73
CA GLY A 123 -6.31 26.09 12.95
C GLY A 123 -4.95 26.66 13.36
N VAL A 124 -4.13 25.88 14.10
CA VAL A 124 -2.79 26.30 14.59
C VAL A 124 -1.64 25.56 13.92
N TYR A 125 -1.89 24.88 12.81
CA TYR A 125 -0.88 24.13 12.08
C TYR A 125 -0.09 25.02 11.12
N TYR A 126 0.67 25.96 11.67
CA TYR A 126 1.40 26.99 10.92
C TYR A 126 2.49 26.43 9.98
N GLU A 127 3.06 25.27 10.31
CA GLU A 127 4.09 24.61 9.52
C GLU A 127 3.55 23.49 8.61
N GLY A 128 2.23 23.45 8.41
CA GLY A 128 1.55 22.45 7.58
C GLY A 128 2.14 22.33 6.16
N TYR A 129 2.62 23.44 5.60
CA TYR A 129 3.29 23.46 4.29
C TYR A 129 4.53 22.56 4.20
N LYS A 130 5.14 22.19 5.32
CA LYS A 130 6.29 21.27 5.37
C LYS A 130 5.89 19.80 5.19
N LYS A 131 4.60 19.48 5.36
CA LYS A 131 4.09 18.11 5.26
C LYS A 131 2.97 17.95 4.24
N LEU A 132 2.14 18.98 4.02
CA LEU A 132 1.12 19.00 2.96
C LEU A 132 1.78 19.32 1.61
N GLY A 133 1.36 18.63 0.57
CA GLY A 133 1.93 18.71 -0.77
C GLY A 133 2.73 17.45 -1.13
N ALA A 134 3.72 17.61 -2.00
CA ALA A 134 4.64 16.55 -2.43
C ALA A 134 6.05 16.85 -1.94
N HIS A 135 6.56 16.00 -1.06
CA HIS A 135 7.86 16.19 -0.41
C HIS A 135 8.79 15.00 -0.71
N PRO A 136 9.79 15.18 -1.61
CA PRO A 136 10.84 14.20 -1.80
C PRO A 136 11.63 14.00 -0.50
N MET A 137 11.80 12.74 -0.09
CA MET A 137 12.47 12.40 1.15
C MET A 137 13.04 10.99 1.14
N VAL A 138 13.81 10.67 2.19
CA VAL A 138 14.25 9.30 2.47
C VAL A 138 13.48 8.79 3.69
N MET A 139 12.75 7.69 3.55
CA MET A 139 12.02 7.03 4.62
C MET A 139 12.55 5.60 4.79
N ASN A 140 13.00 5.26 6.00
CA ASN A 140 13.61 3.94 6.29
C ASN A 140 14.73 3.54 5.30
N GLY A 141 15.56 4.51 4.88
CA GLY A 141 16.64 4.27 3.92
C GLY A 141 16.21 4.21 2.45
N VAL A 142 14.93 4.39 2.14
CA VAL A 142 14.38 4.33 0.79
C VAL A 142 14.01 5.74 0.31
N SER A 143 14.56 6.15 -0.83
CA SER A 143 14.21 7.42 -1.48
C SER A 143 12.83 7.33 -2.13
N GLY A 144 12.04 8.38 -1.99
CA GLY A 144 10.70 8.47 -2.56
C GLY A 144 10.10 9.85 -2.33
N THR A 145 8.81 9.99 -2.57
CA THR A 145 8.07 11.22 -2.33
C THR A 145 6.88 10.94 -1.43
N HIS A 146 6.75 11.73 -0.37
CA HIS A 146 5.55 11.76 0.45
C HIS A 146 4.55 12.74 -0.13
N PHE A 147 3.34 12.27 -0.35
CA PHE A 147 2.21 13.04 -0.83
C PHE A 147 1.20 13.23 0.29
N ALA A 148 0.71 14.44 0.46
CA ALA A 148 -0.38 14.73 1.39
C ALA A 148 -1.27 15.85 0.85
N VAL A 149 -2.59 15.65 0.92
CA VAL A 149 -3.57 16.62 0.43
C VAL A 149 -4.78 16.67 1.34
N TRP A 150 -5.29 17.86 1.58
CA TRP A 150 -6.54 18.04 2.31
C TRP A 150 -7.72 18.03 1.33
N ALA A 151 -8.57 17.03 1.45
CA ALA A 151 -9.74 16.83 0.60
C ALA A 151 -10.91 16.25 1.44
N PRO A 152 -11.48 17.02 2.39
CA PRO A 152 -12.41 16.48 3.39
C PRO A 152 -13.68 15.89 2.78
N ASN A 153 -14.11 16.39 1.62
CA ASN A 153 -15.31 15.94 0.92
C ASN A 153 -15.06 14.78 -0.05
N ALA A 154 -13.79 14.39 -0.25
CA ALA A 154 -13.46 13.25 -1.11
C ALA A 154 -13.73 11.93 -0.37
N ILE A 155 -14.31 10.98 -1.09
CA ILE A 155 -14.44 9.60 -0.63
C ILE A 155 -13.06 8.96 -0.66
N ARG A 156 -12.35 9.07 -1.80
CA ARG A 156 -11.01 8.55 -2.05
C ARG A 156 -10.14 9.65 -2.66
N VAL A 157 -8.87 9.60 -2.41
CA VAL A 157 -7.84 10.32 -3.17
C VAL A 157 -6.74 9.35 -3.52
N SER A 158 -6.28 9.38 -4.75
CA SER A 158 -5.13 8.62 -5.22
C SER A 158 -4.08 9.55 -5.81
N VAL A 159 -2.81 9.15 -5.72
CA VAL A 159 -1.75 9.81 -6.47
C VAL A 159 -1.50 9.02 -7.76
N VAL A 160 -1.52 9.71 -8.91
CA VAL A 160 -1.32 9.12 -10.24
C VAL A 160 -0.20 9.81 -10.98
N GLY A 161 0.51 9.06 -11.81
CA GLY A 161 1.62 9.52 -12.63
C GLY A 161 2.16 8.41 -13.52
N ASP A 162 3.26 8.67 -14.22
CA ASP A 162 3.90 7.65 -15.07
C ASP A 162 4.39 6.43 -14.26
N PHE A 163 4.59 6.60 -12.95
CA PHE A 163 5.05 5.53 -12.05
C PHE A 163 3.97 4.45 -11.78
N ASN A 164 2.69 4.73 -12.03
CA ASN A 164 1.58 3.79 -11.89
C ASN A 164 0.62 3.80 -13.08
N ASP A 165 1.13 4.16 -14.27
CA ASP A 165 0.39 4.19 -15.53
C ASP A 165 -0.90 5.04 -15.48
N TRP A 166 -0.93 6.04 -14.59
CA TRP A 166 -2.05 6.96 -14.34
C TRP A 166 -3.32 6.26 -13.84
N ASP A 167 -3.21 5.05 -13.27
CA ASP A 167 -4.35 4.30 -12.71
C ASP A 167 -4.54 4.64 -11.23
N GLY A 168 -5.62 5.36 -10.90
CA GLY A 168 -5.93 5.79 -9.54
C GLY A 168 -6.28 4.65 -8.57
N ARG A 169 -6.51 3.42 -9.06
CA ARG A 169 -6.75 2.26 -8.20
C ARG A 169 -5.48 1.68 -7.58
N VAL A 170 -4.30 2.00 -8.17
CA VAL A 170 -3.01 1.40 -7.78
C VAL A 170 -2.45 2.02 -6.51
N LEU A 171 -2.57 3.35 -6.37
CA LEU A 171 -2.01 4.09 -5.23
C LEU A 171 -3.04 4.99 -4.54
N PRO A 172 -4.16 4.43 -4.04
CA PRO A 172 -5.05 5.17 -3.16
C PRO A 172 -4.33 5.58 -1.87
N MET A 173 -4.59 6.80 -1.42
CA MET A 173 -3.96 7.39 -0.25
C MET A 173 -4.77 7.06 1.01
N HIS A 174 -4.07 6.95 2.14
CA HIS A 174 -4.71 6.72 3.43
C HIS A 174 -5.34 8.00 3.97
N LYS A 175 -6.63 7.96 4.29
CA LYS A 175 -7.39 9.08 4.86
C LYS A 175 -7.18 9.18 6.37
N MET A 176 -6.80 10.35 6.84
CA MET A 176 -6.86 10.69 8.27
C MET A 176 -8.33 11.02 8.63
N PRO A 177 -8.95 10.27 9.56
CA PRO A 177 -10.42 10.23 9.66
C PRO A 177 -11.06 11.51 10.18
N LYS A 178 -10.33 12.32 10.96
CA LYS A 178 -10.88 13.52 11.58
C LYS A 178 -10.77 14.76 10.69
N SER A 179 -9.63 14.91 10.00
CA SER A 179 -9.31 16.10 9.19
C SER A 179 -9.70 15.97 7.72
N GLY A 180 -9.77 14.75 7.21
CA GLY A 180 -9.91 14.50 5.78
C GLY A 180 -8.62 14.81 4.99
N ILE A 181 -7.47 14.78 5.65
CA ILE A 181 -6.17 14.78 4.99
C ILE A 181 -5.89 13.36 4.51
N PHE A 182 -5.45 13.23 3.26
CA PHE A 182 -4.97 11.98 2.68
C PHE A 182 -3.46 12.01 2.58
N GLN A 183 -2.77 10.90 2.88
CA GLN A 183 -1.33 10.81 2.79
C GLN A 183 -0.85 9.45 2.30
N LEU A 184 0.27 9.45 1.56
CA LEU A 184 0.96 8.25 1.10
C LEU A 184 2.43 8.57 0.80
N PHE A 185 3.35 7.71 1.21
CA PHE A 185 4.72 7.71 0.73
C PHE A 185 4.86 6.76 -0.46
N VAL A 186 5.38 7.25 -1.58
CA VAL A 186 5.58 6.44 -2.79
C VAL A 186 7.07 6.29 -3.05
N PRO A 187 7.63 5.08 -2.82
CA PRO A 187 9.03 4.80 -3.10
C PRO A 187 9.38 5.02 -4.58
N GLY A 188 10.58 5.52 -4.85
CA GLY A 188 11.11 5.69 -6.19
C GLY A 188 10.62 6.93 -6.94
N VAL A 189 9.56 7.59 -6.51
CA VAL A 189 9.10 8.85 -7.09
C VAL A 189 10.04 9.99 -6.66
N LYS A 190 10.49 10.79 -7.62
CA LYS A 190 11.55 11.78 -7.46
C LYS A 190 11.15 13.14 -8.01
N VAL A 191 11.98 14.13 -7.74
CA VAL A 191 11.86 15.48 -8.32
C VAL A 191 11.86 15.40 -9.85
N GLY A 192 10.87 16.03 -10.48
CA GLY A 192 10.67 16.06 -11.93
C GLY A 192 9.65 15.05 -12.44
N ASP A 193 9.26 14.06 -11.64
CA ASP A 193 8.18 13.16 -12.02
C ASP A 193 6.84 13.90 -12.00
N ALA A 194 6.05 13.74 -13.07
CA ALA A 194 4.73 14.32 -13.16
C ALA A 194 3.72 13.50 -12.34
N TYR A 195 2.85 14.20 -11.61
CA TYR A 195 1.78 13.57 -10.84
C TYR A 195 0.51 14.41 -10.80
N ARG A 196 -0.60 13.77 -10.43
CA ARG A 196 -1.88 14.40 -10.07
C ARG A 196 -2.51 13.70 -8.88
N TYR A 197 -3.42 14.38 -8.22
CA TYR A 197 -4.41 13.75 -7.33
C TYR A 197 -5.69 13.47 -8.12
N GLU A 198 -6.23 12.26 -7.93
CA GLU A 198 -7.51 11.80 -8.49
C GLU A 198 -8.50 11.56 -7.36
#